data_e4bab34ccf67d9faa172df40130f3d51
#
_entry.id   e4bab34ccf67d9faa172df40130f3d51
#
_cell.length_a   1.000
_cell.length_b   1.000
_cell.length_c   1.000
_cell.angle_alpha   90.00
_cell.angle_beta   90.00
_cell.angle_gamma   90.00
#
_symmetry.space_group_name_H-M   'P 1'
#
loop_
_entity.id
_entity.type
_entity.pdbx_description
1 polymer ?
#
loop_
_entity_poly.entity_id
_entity_poly.type
_entity_poly.pdbx_seq_one_letter_code
_entity_poly.pdbx_strand_id
1 'polypeptide(L)'
;SEKTGEKTGKSNKWSQSLTLQLKEYLNDNFDFRYNNLTGATEYREKSGKNCFRPIDEREMNGMIVDARLEGIPCWRGDVPTMILSNKVESYNPFHLYVKELPGWDGVDRVTPLLLRVSDNEIWLRGGRCWLRAMLSQWSGEERLHANVLTPVLISGKQGVE
;
A
#
# COMPACT_ATOMS: atom_id res chain seq x y z
N SER A 1 -30.57 19.55 42.88
CA SER A 1 -29.34 19.05 42.23
C SER A 1 -29.66 17.91 41.31
N GLU A 2 -30.11 18.20 40.12
CA GLU A 2 -30.26 17.25 39.03
C GLU A 2 -30.28 18.01 37.71
N LYS A 3 -29.12 18.23 37.09
CA LYS A 3 -28.98 18.70 35.69
C LYS A 3 -27.58 18.48 35.19
N THR A 4 -27.08 17.26 35.13
CA THR A 4 -25.77 16.99 34.51
C THR A 4 -25.73 15.77 33.59
N GLY A 5 -26.87 15.06 33.39
CA GLY A 5 -26.89 13.81 32.61
C GLY A 5 -27.25 13.92 31.12
N GLU A 6 -27.83 15.04 30.66
CA GLU A 6 -28.47 15.11 29.34
C GLU A 6 -27.60 15.65 28.19
N LYS A 7 -26.47 16.28 28.51
CA LYS A 7 -25.60 16.89 27.49
C LYS A 7 -24.63 15.90 26.82
N THR A 8 -24.23 14.85 27.50
CA THR A 8 -23.28 13.85 26.97
C THR A 8 -23.90 12.93 25.92
N GLY A 9 -25.17 12.56 26.07
CA GLY A 9 -25.84 11.65 25.12
C GLY A 9 -26.16 12.26 23.76
N LYS A 10 -26.46 13.56 23.71
CA LYS A 10 -26.73 14.27 22.45
C LYS A 10 -25.45 14.55 21.65
N SER A 11 -24.36 14.89 22.33
CA SER A 11 -23.05 15.11 21.72
C SER A 11 -22.51 13.84 21.06
N ASN A 12 -22.61 12.69 21.71
CA ASN A 12 -22.17 11.41 21.15
C ASN A 12 -22.97 10.95 19.92
N LYS A 13 -24.29 11.12 19.92
CA LYS A 13 -25.13 10.79 18.76
C LYS A 13 -24.83 11.67 17.54
N TRP A 14 -24.55 12.95 17.76
CA TRP A 14 -24.24 13.89 16.68
C TRP A 14 -22.88 13.59 16.06
N SER A 15 -21.87 13.33 16.87
CA SER A 15 -20.54 12.92 16.46
C SER A 15 -20.54 11.60 15.65
N GLN A 16 -21.33 10.61 16.10
CA GLN A 16 -21.50 9.34 15.37
C GLN A 16 -22.20 9.54 14.01
N SER A 17 -23.23 10.40 13.94
CA SER A 17 -23.91 10.74 12.70
C SER A 17 -22.99 11.40 11.68
N LEU A 18 -22.15 12.34 12.14
CA LEU A 18 -21.20 13.06 11.30
C LEU A 18 -20.11 12.10 10.73
N THR A 19 -19.54 11.26 11.60
CA THR A 19 -18.54 10.27 11.19
C THR A 19 -19.10 9.30 10.15
N LEU A 20 -20.37 8.91 10.28
CA LEU A 20 -21.01 8.03 9.32
C LEU A 20 -21.24 8.73 7.98
N GLN A 21 -21.76 9.94 7.98
CA GLN A 21 -21.98 10.73 6.76
C GLN A 21 -20.68 10.96 5.99
N LEU A 22 -19.60 11.33 6.70
CA LEU A 22 -18.29 11.51 6.07
C LEU A 22 -17.75 10.20 5.50
N LYS A 23 -17.93 9.08 6.21
CA LYS A 23 -17.53 7.76 5.74
C LYS A 23 -18.28 7.35 4.48
N GLU A 24 -19.60 7.57 4.44
CA GLU A 24 -20.43 7.30 3.26
C GLU A 24 -19.96 8.15 2.08
N TYR A 25 -19.81 9.46 2.26
CA TYR A 25 -19.28 10.38 1.26
C TYR A 25 -17.94 9.94 0.69
N LEU A 26 -16.97 9.61 1.56
CA LEU A 26 -15.64 9.17 1.12
C LEU A 26 -15.72 7.83 0.37
N ASN A 27 -16.52 6.89 0.86
CA ASN A 27 -16.71 5.60 0.20
C ASN A 27 -17.46 5.69 -1.14
N ASP A 28 -18.35 6.66 -1.31
CA ASP A 28 -19.09 6.82 -2.56
C ASP A 28 -18.23 7.43 -3.67
N ASN A 29 -17.32 8.33 -3.29
CA ASN A 29 -16.52 9.07 -4.24
C ASN A 29 -15.11 8.48 -4.48
N PHE A 30 -14.54 7.77 -3.50
CA PHE A 30 -13.15 7.31 -3.53
C PHE A 30 -13.01 5.84 -3.11
N ASP A 31 -12.00 5.19 -3.66
CA ASP A 31 -11.44 3.94 -3.12
C ASP A 31 -10.12 4.25 -2.42
N PHE A 32 -9.92 3.67 -1.24
CA PHE A 32 -8.69 3.81 -0.47
C PHE A 32 -8.06 2.45 -0.20
N ARG A 33 -6.73 2.41 -0.15
CA ARG A 33 -5.96 1.25 0.28
C ARG A 33 -4.64 1.67 0.91
N TYR A 34 -4.11 0.89 1.83
CA TYR A 34 -2.82 1.15 2.46
C TYR A 34 -1.76 0.22 1.89
N ASN A 35 -0.71 0.80 1.31
CA ASN A 35 0.40 0.05 0.72
C ASN A 35 1.43 -0.32 1.78
N ASN A 36 1.54 -1.60 2.13
CA ASN A 36 2.45 -2.09 3.16
C ASN A 36 3.94 -1.93 2.82
N LEU A 37 4.30 -1.77 1.54
CA LEU A 37 5.69 -1.58 1.14
C LEU A 37 6.13 -0.13 1.25
N THR A 38 5.29 0.79 0.82
CA THR A 38 5.62 2.23 0.83
C THR A 38 5.24 2.89 2.14
N GLY A 39 4.39 2.25 2.95
CA GLY A 39 3.85 2.84 4.17
C GLY A 39 2.90 4.01 3.91
N ALA A 40 2.31 4.09 2.72
CA ALA A 40 1.45 5.19 2.30
C ALA A 40 0.01 4.74 2.03
N THR A 41 -0.95 5.59 2.35
CA THR A 41 -2.32 5.43 1.88
C THR A 41 -2.40 5.88 0.43
N GLU A 42 -2.98 5.06 -0.41
CA GLU A 42 -3.27 5.33 -1.81
C GLU A 42 -4.78 5.49 -2.00
N TYR A 43 -5.15 6.33 -2.95
CA TYR A 43 -6.55 6.53 -3.32
C TYR A 43 -6.74 6.58 -4.83
N ARG A 44 -7.97 6.39 -5.25
CA ARG A 44 -8.46 6.70 -6.60
C ARG A 44 -9.88 7.23 -6.53
N GLU A 45 -10.23 8.12 -7.44
CA GLU A 45 -11.60 8.58 -7.64
C GLU A 45 -12.40 7.51 -8.38
N LYS A 46 -13.63 7.27 -7.94
CA LYS A 46 -14.55 6.31 -8.60
C LYS A 46 -15.13 6.84 -9.90
N SER A 47 -15.15 8.15 -10.07
CA SER A 47 -15.74 8.82 -11.23
C SER A 47 -14.95 8.69 -12.54
N GLY A 48 -13.82 7.95 -12.56
CA GLY A 48 -12.99 7.80 -13.77
C GLY A 48 -12.19 6.50 -13.82
N LYS A 49 -11.44 6.29 -14.91
CA LYS A 49 -10.45 5.20 -15.05
C LYS A 49 -9.13 5.57 -14.36
N ASN A 50 -9.19 6.11 -13.16
CA ASN A 50 -8.01 6.58 -12.44
C ASN A 50 -7.26 5.40 -11.79
N CYS A 51 -5.93 5.41 -11.90
CA CYS A 51 -5.09 4.48 -11.16
C CYS A 51 -4.96 4.93 -9.70
N PHE A 52 -4.70 4.00 -8.80
CA PHE A 52 -4.34 4.34 -7.43
C PHE A 52 -3.05 5.16 -7.39
N ARG A 53 -3.05 6.22 -6.59
CA ARG A 53 -1.89 7.09 -6.36
C ARG A 53 -1.78 7.43 -4.86
N PRO A 54 -0.56 7.65 -4.34
CA PRO A 54 -0.40 8.09 -2.96
C PRO A 54 -1.18 9.39 -2.71
N ILE A 55 -1.82 9.48 -1.55
CA ILE A 55 -2.56 10.68 -1.16
C ILE A 55 -1.62 11.66 -0.45
N ASP A 56 -1.74 12.93 -0.77
CA ASP A 56 -1.01 14.01 -0.11
C ASP A 56 -1.95 14.94 0.69
N GLU A 57 -1.35 15.91 1.40
CA GLU A 57 -2.11 16.86 2.23
C GLU A 57 -3.03 17.75 1.39
N ARG A 58 -2.65 18.10 0.18
CA ARG A 58 -3.45 18.93 -0.72
C ARG A 58 -4.73 18.22 -1.14
N GLU A 59 -4.62 16.94 -1.46
CA GLU A 59 -5.76 16.11 -1.85
C GLU A 59 -6.70 15.85 -0.68
N MET A 60 -6.16 15.58 0.52
CA MET A 60 -6.97 15.48 1.73
C MET A 60 -7.74 16.77 2.01
N ASN A 61 -7.09 17.93 1.86
CA ASN A 61 -7.76 19.22 2.03
C ASN A 61 -8.84 19.45 0.95
N GLY A 62 -8.62 19.00 -0.29
CA GLY A 62 -9.64 19.02 -1.35
C GLY A 62 -10.88 18.24 -0.94
N MET A 63 -10.72 17.01 -0.50
CA MET A 63 -11.82 16.16 -0.02
C MET A 63 -12.61 16.79 1.13
N ILE A 64 -11.93 17.52 2.03
CA ILE A 64 -12.60 18.28 3.11
C ILE A 64 -13.47 19.39 2.55
N VAL A 65 -12.94 20.14 1.58
CA VAL A 65 -13.69 21.25 0.94
C VAL A 65 -14.91 20.70 0.23
N ASP A 66 -14.75 19.64 -0.55
CA ASP A 66 -15.84 19.03 -1.33
C ASP A 66 -16.92 18.43 -0.41
N ALA A 67 -16.54 17.74 0.68
CA ALA A 67 -17.48 17.25 1.67
C ALA A 67 -18.29 18.38 2.32
N ARG A 68 -17.66 19.53 2.60
CA ARG A 68 -18.36 20.70 3.15
C ARG A 68 -19.32 21.35 2.16
N LEU A 69 -18.96 21.37 0.87
CA LEU A 69 -19.85 21.85 -0.18
C LEU A 69 -21.09 20.96 -0.34
N GLU A 70 -20.98 19.67 -0.04
CA GLU A 70 -22.11 18.74 0.07
C GLU A 70 -22.88 18.82 1.40
N GLY A 71 -22.53 19.78 2.27
CA GLY A 71 -23.24 20.03 3.52
C GLY A 71 -22.78 19.16 4.70
N ILE A 72 -21.66 18.45 4.59
CA ILE A 72 -21.09 17.65 5.68
C ILE A 72 -20.17 18.54 6.52
N PRO A 73 -20.51 18.89 7.78
CA PRO A 73 -19.74 19.82 8.60
C PRO A 73 -18.50 19.16 9.21
N CYS A 74 -17.56 18.71 8.37
CA CYS A 74 -16.32 18.07 8.81
C CYS A 74 -15.21 19.10 9.14
N TRP A 75 -14.30 18.71 10.04
CA TRP A 75 -13.12 19.47 10.42
C TRP A 75 -11.88 19.01 9.65
N ARG A 76 -10.81 19.81 9.71
CA ARG A 76 -9.55 19.51 9.02
C ARG A 76 -8.96 18.13 9.36
N GLY A 77 -9.17 17.67 10.60
CA GLY A 77 -8.64 16.38 11.06
C GLY A 77 -9.51 15.15 10.72
N ASP A 78 -10.78 15.34 10.30
CA ASP A 78 -11.71 14.22 10.18
C ASP A 78 -11.37 13.31 9.01
N VAL A 79 -11.09 13.87 7.84
CA VAL A 79 -10.67 13.09 6.65
C VAL A 79 -9.33 12.37 6.90
N PRO A 80 -8.24 13.05 7.33
CA PRO A 80 -7.00 12.35 7.66
C PRO A 80 -7.18 11.25 8.71
N THR A 81 -7.97 11.50 9.76
CA THR A 81 -8.24 10.49 10.79
C THR A 81 -8.89 9.23 10.22
N MET A 82 -9.79 9.38 9.26
CA MET A 82 -10.42 8.22 8.61
C MET A 82 -9.47 7.46 7.68
N ILE A 83 -8.87 8.18 6.73
CA ILE A 83 -8.14 7.55 5.64
C ILE A 83 -6.71 7.10 6.00
N LEU A 84 -6.12 7.66 7.06
CA LEU A 84 -4.83 7.23 7.61
C LEU A 84 -4.96 6.25 8.78
N SER A 85 -6.19 5.82 9.09
CA SER A 85 -6.43 4.85 10.15
C SER A 85 -6.28 3.41 9.67
N ASN A 86 -6.20 2.47 10.63
CA ASN A 86 -6.23 1.02 10.37
C ASN A 86 -7.59 0.50 9.84
N LYS A 87 -8.53 1.39 9.53
CA LYS A 87 -9.82 1.04 8.89
C LYS A 87 -9.71 0.99 7.37
N VAL A 88 -8.66 1.56 6.80
CA VAL A 88 -8.32 1.40 5.39
C VAL A 88 -7.67 0.04 5.19
N GLU A 89 -8.15 -0.72 4.22
CA GLU A 89 -7.64 -2.04 3.92
C GLU A 89 -6.19 -1.98 3.47
N SER A 90 -5.34 -2.77 4.11
CA SER A 90 -3.93 -2.87 3.75
C SER A 90 -3.70 -3.93 2.68
N TYR A 91 -2.76 -3.68 1.78
CA TYR A 91 -2.38 -4.64 0.76
C TYR A 91 -0.85 -4.68 0.57
N ASN A 92 -0.37 -5.82 0.13
CA ASN A 92 1.00 -5.98 -0.32
C ASN A 92 1.00 -6.04 -1.86
N PRO A 93 1.62 -5.07 -2.57
CA PRO A 93 1.64 -5.04 -4.03
C PRO A 93 2.32 -6.26 -4.66
N PHE A 94 3.27 -6.90 -3.97
CA PHE A 94 3.86 -8.14 -4.45
C PHE A 94 2.90 -9.31 -4.38
N HIS A 95 2.11 -9.43 -3.31
CA HIS A 95 1.08 -10.47 -3.23
C HIS A 95 0.06 -10.31 -4.36
N LEU A 96 -0.37 -9.06 -4.61
CA LEU A 96 -1.28 -8.78 -5.71
C LEU A 96 -0.68 -9.17 -7.06
N TYR A 97 0.55 -8.74 -7.32
CA TYR A 97 1.28 -9.08 -8.55
C TYR A 97 1.44 -10.59 -8.73
N VAL A 98 1.91 -11.30 -7.70
CA VAL A 98 2.11 -12.75 -7.77
C VAL A 98 0.80 -13.50 -7.99
N LYS A 99 -0.31 -13.02 -7.39
CA LYS A 99 -1.64 -13.61 -7.56
C LYS A 99 -2.18 -13.47 -8.99
N GLU A 100 -1.78 -12.41 -9.68
CA GLU A 100 -2.19 -12.14 -11.07
C GLU A 100 -1.30 -12.83 -12.11
N LEU A 101 -0.15 -13.40 -11.69
CA LEU A 101 0.71 -14.14 -12.61
C LEU A 101 0.02 -15.41 -13.09
N PRO A 102 0.22 -15.78 -14.36
CA PRO A 102 -0.21 -17.08 -14.86
C PRO A 102 0.49 -18.21 -14.09
N GLY A 103 -0.13 -19.39 -14.04
CA GLY A 103 0.50 -20.58 -13.47
C GLY A 103 1.85 -20.88 -14.12
N TRP A 104 2.78 -21.44 -13.34
CA TRP A 104 4.10 -21.78 -13.85
C TRP A 104 4.01 -22.81 -15.00
N ASP A 105 4.64 -22.49 -16.12
CA ASP A 105 4.66 -23.31 -17.34
C ASP A 105 5.77 -24.37 -17.35
N GLY A 106 6.51 -24.56 -16.26
CA GLY A 106 7.60 -25.54 -16.15
C GLY A 106 8.94 -25.06 -16.71
N VAL A 107 9.02 -23.88 -17.31
CA VAL A 107 10.24 -23.37 -17.96
C VAL A 107 11.15 -22.68 -16.94
N ASP A 108 12.41 -23.14 -16.84
CA ASP A 108 13.44 -22.47 -16.03
C ASP A 108 13.95 -21.20 -16.75
N ARG A 109 13.52 -20.05 -16.26
CA ARG A 109 13.97 -18.74 -16.75
C ARG A 109 15.10 -18.14 -15.89
N VAL A 110 15.35 -18.72 -14.72
CA VAL A 110 16.36 -18.23 -13.78
C VAL A 110 17.75 -18.59 -14.23
N THR A 111 17.97 -19.85 -14.63
CA THR A 111 19.30 -20.29 -15.07
C THR A 111 19.80 -19.53 -16.30
N PRO A 112 19.02 -19.34 -17.38
CA PRO A 112 19.45 -18.54 -18.52
C PRO A 112 19.75 -17.06 -18.16
N LEU A 113 19.00 -16.50 -17.20
CA LEU A 113 19.25 -15.14 -16.71
C LEU A 113 20.63 -15.05 -16.01
N LEU A 114 20.92 -15.98 -15.11
CA LEU A 114 22.18 -16.01 -14.38
C LEU A 114 23.37 -16.29 -15.29
N LEU A 115 23.22 -17.16 -16.29
CA LEU A 115 24.25 -17.48 -17.28
C LEU A 115 24.66 -16.29 -18.16
N ARG A 116 23.83 -15.24 -18.27
CA ARG A 116 24.23 -14.00 -18.96
C ARG A 116 25.34 -13.24 -18.24
N VAL A 117 25.50 -13.49 -16.95
CA VAL A 117 26.55 -12.86 -16.14
C VAL A 117 27.77 -13.75 -16.06
N SER A 118 27.60 -15.02 -15.69
CA SER A 118 28.69 -16.00 -15.57
C SER A 118 28.18 -17.42 -15.55
N ASP A 119 28.98 -18.35 -16.06
CA ASP A 119 28.77 -19.80 -15.99
C ASP A 119 29.35 -20.43 -14.71
N ASN A 120 29.98 -19.63 -13.84
CA ASN A 120 30.55 -20.11 -12.60
C ASN A 120 29.48 -20.76 -11.69
N GLU A 121 29.72 -21.99 -11.23
CA GLU A 121 28.78 -22.76 -10.41
C GLU A 121 28.43 -22.06 -9.08
N ILE A 122 29.40 -21.39 -8.46
CA ILE A 122 29.18 -20.64 -7.21
C ILE A 122 28.24 -19.46 -7.46
N TRP A 123 28.41 -18.77 -8.59
CA TRP A 123 27.52 -17.71 -9.04
C TRP A 123 26.11 -18.22 -9.29
N LEU A 124 25.96 -19.29 -10.05
CA LEU A 124 24.66 -19.87 -10.38
C LEU A 124 23.90 -20.34 -9.13
N ARG A 125 24.59 -21.00 -8.20
CA ARG A 125 24.03 -21.44 -6.93
C ARG A 125 23.66 -20.26 -6.02
N GLY A 126 24.59 -19.31 -5.84
CA GLY A 126 24.38 -18.11 -5.02
C GLY A 126 23.27 -17.22 -5.55
N GLY A 127 23.23 -17.01 -6.87
CA GLY A 127 22.19 -16.24 -7.54
C GLY A 127 20.79 -16.82 -7.37
N ARG A 128 20.63 -18.15 -7.47
CA ARG A 128 19.36 -18.82 -7.20
C ARG A 128 18.93 -18.65 -5.73
N CYS A 129 19.86 -18.81 -4.79
CA CYS A 129 19.57 -18.59 -3.37
C CYS A 129 19.16 -17.15 -3.10
N TRP A 130 19.88 -16.18 -3.66
CA TRP A 130 19.59 -14.77 -3.54
C TRP A 130 18.20 -14.40 -4.06
N LEU A 131 17.84 -14.84 -5.26
CA LEU A 131 16.52 -14.61 -5.86
C LEU A 131 15.39 -15.18 -5.00
N ARG A 132 15.55 -16.41 -4.49
CA ARG A 132 14.56 -17.02 -3.59
C ARG A 132 14.39 -16.22 -2.30
N ALA A 133 15.49 -15.82 -1.68
CA ALA A 133 15.46 -15.05 -0.44
C ALA A 133 14.84 -13.67 -0.65
N MET A 134 15.12 -13.01 -1.79
CA MET A 134 14.51 -11.75 -2.18
C MET A 134 12.99 -11.89 -2.34
N LEU A 135 12.52 -12.90 -3.07
CA LEU A 135 11.09 -13.15 -3.23
C LEU A 135 10.38 -13.44 -1.91
N SER A 136 11.01 -14.20 -1.01
CA SER A 136 10.50 -14.46 0.33
C SER A 136 10.34 -13.19 1.16
N GLN A 137 11.30 -12.27 1.09
CA GLN A 137 11.19 -10.98 1.78
C GLN A 137 10.05 -10.13 1.19
N TRP A 138 9.92 -10.10 -0.12
CA TRP A 138 8.87 -9.34 -0.79
C TRP A 138 7.47 -9.91 -0.51
N SER A 139 7.36 -11.22 -0.32
CA SER A 139 6.08 -11.84 0.05
C SER A 139 5.66 -11.54 1.49
N GLY A 140 6.53 -10.93 2.31
CA GLY A 140 6.18 -10.55 3.69
C GLY A 140 6.01 -11.75 4.62
N GLU A 141 6.61 -12.89 4.31
CA GLU A 141 6.66 -14.03 5.21
C GLU A 141 7.63 -13.72 6.36
N GLU A 142 7.10 -13.26 7.47
CA GLU A 142 7.84 -12.81 8.66
C GLU A 142 8.78 -13.87 9.27
N ARG A 143 8.65 -15.12 8.87
CA ARG A 143 9.44 -16.26 9.39
C ARG A 143 10.78 -16.44 8.70
N LEU A 144 11.04 -15.73 7.61
CA LEU A 144 12.26 -15.88 6.85
C LEU A 144 13.23 -14.76 7.24
N HIS A 145 14.41 -15.18 7.70
CA HIS A 145 15.50 -14.27 8.05
C HIS A 145 15.85 -13.38 6.86
N ALA A 146 16.28 -12.16 7.16
CA ALA A 146 16.76 -11.22 6.15
C ALA A 146 17.77 -11.88 5.21
N ASN A 147 17.69 -11.52 3.92
CA ASN A 147 18.64 -11.99 2.93
C ASN A 147 20.03 -11.45 3.23
N VAL A 148 20.95 -12.32 3.67
CA VAL A 148 22.35 -11.97 3.99
C VAL A 148 23.24 -11.99 2.75
N LEU A 149 22.75 -12.48 1.61
CA LEU A 149 23.54 -12.55 0.37
C LEU A 149 23.23 -11.33 -0.51
N THR A 150 24.26 -10.58 -0.85
CA THR A 150 24.17 -9.51 -1.85
C THR A 150 25.12 -9.85 -2.99
N PRO A 151 24.62 -10.03 -4.22
CA PRO A 151 25.48 -10.25 -5.38
C PRO A 151 26.21 -8.95 -5.71
N VAL A 152 27.55 -9.04 -5.86
CA VAL A 152 28.38 -7.93 -6.28
C VAL A 152 28.92 -8.24 -7.66
N LEU A 153 28.55 -7.41 -8.64
CA LEU A 153 29.04 -7.51 -10.00
C LEU A 153 30.24 -6.55 -10.17
N ILE A 154 31.38 -7.09 -10.56
CA ILE A 154 32.61 -6.30 -10.76
C ILE A 154 32.98 -6.40 -12.24
N SER A 155 33.12 -5.25 -12.89
CA SER A 155 33.63 -5.15 -14.25
C SER A 155 35.03 -4.47 -14.26
N GLY A 156 35.94 -4.99 -15.03
CA GLY A 156 37.26 -4.37 -15.24
C GLY A 156 37.22 -3.10 -16.11
N LYS A 157 36.08 -2.85 -16.79
CA LYS A 157 35.85 -1.65 -17.60
C LYS A 157 34.58 -0.95 -17.10
N GLN A 158 34.69 0.37 -16.88
CA GLN A 158 33.55 1.21 -16.56
C GLN A 158 32.72 1.49 -17.83
N GLY A 159 31.37 1.37 -17.75
CA GLY A 159 30.48 1.74 -18.85
C GLY A 159 30.36 0.71 -19.97
N VAL A 160 30.51 -0.57 -19.68
CA VAL A 160 30.15 -1.65 -20.62
C VAL A 160 28.65 -1.92 -20.40
N GLU A 161 27.83 -1.43 -21.33
CA GLU A 161 26.40 -1.76 -21.44
C GLU A 161 26.23 -3.16 -22.04
#